data_520a6c14a45e23f424b7714203e674be
#
_entry.id   520a6c14a45e23f424b7714203e674be
#
_cell.length_a   1.000
_cell.length_b   1.000
_cell.length_c   1.000
_cell.angle_alpha   90.00
_cell.angle_beta   90.00
_cell.angle_gamma   90.00
#
_symmetry.space_group_name_H-M   'P 1'
#
loop_
_entity.id
_entity.type
_entity.pdbx_description
1 polymer ?
#
loop_
_entity_poly.entity_id
_entity_poly.type
_entity_poly.pdbx_seq_one_letter_code
_entity_poly.pdbx_strand_id
1 'polypeptide(L)'
;STLLQVISGYVSPNEGKTEWYEQGKKIEADSVYRYLSIASPYLMLIEDFTLEEMIGYYFRFKNLKPSFNISSIITESGLEAHRNKLLSEFSSGMKQRTKLLLAIASDTPLLLLDEPCTNLDKQNIAWYQQFLKTHSHDRLIFICSNHIDDELFLCNKWLSVEDFKF
;
A
#
# COMPACT_ATOMS: atom_id res chain seq x y z
N SER A 1 3.93 6.98 10.57
CA SER A 1 4.92 6.47 9.58
C SER A 1 5.99 5.56 10.20
N THR A 2 6.69 5.97 11.29
CA THR A 2 7.78 5.15 11.88
C THR A 2 7.30 3.76 12.34
N LEU A 3 6.13 3.68 12.97
CA LEU A 3 5.57 2.39 13.40
C LEU A 3 5.34 1.43 12.21
N LEU A 4 4.83 1.93 11.09
CA LEU A 4 4.68 1.11 9.87
C LEU A 4 6.02 0.63 9.32
N GLN A 5 7.06 1.46 9.40
CA GLN A 5 8.41 1.07 8.99
C GLN A 5 8.98 -0.05 9.88
N VAL A 6 8.72 0.00 11.19
CA VAL A 6 9.09 -1.08 12.12
C VAL A 6 8.27 -2.34 11.83
N ILE A 7 6.95 -2.23 11.65
CA ILE A 7 6.07 -3.36 11.32
C ILE A 7 6.48 -4.00 9.98
N SER A 8 6.92 -3.20 9.01
CA SER A 8 7.37 -3.72 7.71
C SER A 8 8.75 -4.38 7.74
N GLY A 9 9.49 -4.24 8.85
CA GLY A 9 10.87 -4.72 8.95
C GLY A 9 11.90 -3.83 8.26
N TYR A 10 11.48 -2.65 7.74
CA TYR A 10 12.38 -1.69 7.10
C TYR A 10 13.29 -0.99 8.12
N VAL A 11 12.78 -0.74 9.32
CA VAL A 11 13.53 -0.14 10.43
C VAL A 11 13.50 -1.10 11.63
N SER A 12 14.64 -1.35 12.23
CA SER A 12 14.72 -2.09 13.49
C SER A 12 14.33 -1.20 14.67
N PRO A 13 13.58 -1.71 15.67
CA PRO A 13 13.32 -0.95 16.88
C PRO A 13 14.62 -0.71 17.67
N ASN A 14 14.71 0.41 18.39
CA ASN A 14 15.87 0.72 19.24
C ASN A 14 15.96 -0.26 20.43
N GLU A 15 14.81 -0.66 20.96
CA GLU A 15 14.69 -1.62 22.04
C GLU A 15 13.60 -2.65 21.74
N GLY A 16 13.71 -3.83 22.31
CA GLY A 16 12.79 -4.93 22.06
C GLY A 16 13.04 -5.63 20.73
N LYS A 17 12.02 -6.31 20.22
CA LYS A 17 12.09 -7.04 18.95
C LYS A 17 10.75 -7.04 18.24
N THR A 18 10.79 -7.11 16.92
CA THR A 18 9.62 -7.35 16.06
C THR A 18 9.69 -8.79 15.56
N GLU A 19 8.61 -9.52 15.68
CA GLU A 19 8.49 -10.88 15.18
C GLU A 19 7.17 -11.01 14.39
N TRP A 20 7.24 -11.73 13.29
CA TRP A 20 6.09 -11.96 12.42
C TRP A 20 5.71 -13.42 12.43
N TYR A 21 4.42 -13.68 12.45
CA TYR A 21 3.87 -15.04 12.43
C TYR A 21 2.71 -15.11 11.46
N GLU A 22 2.66 -16.17 10.69
CA GLU A 22 1.50 -16.53 9.86
C GLU A 22 1.06 -17.95 10.24
N GLN A 23 -0.20 -18.10 10.63
CA GLN A 23 -0.79 -19.37 11.06
C GLN A 23 0.07 -20.08 12.12
N GLY A 24 0.65 -19.33 13.05
CA GLY A 24 1.49 -19.85 14.14
C GLY A 24 2.93 -20.19 13.74
N LYS A 25 3.31 -20.03 12.47
CA LYS A 25 4.69 -20.21 11.99
C LYS A 25 5.41 -18.87 11.96
N LYS A 26 6.62 -18.84 12.51
CA LYS A 26 7.47 -17.65 12.46
C LYS A 26 7.94 -17.39 11.04
N ILE A 27 7.85 -16.12 10.63
CA ILE A 27 8.38 -15.61 9.35
C ILE A 27 9.76 -15.02 9.64
N GLU A 28 10.76 -15.45 8.88
CA GLU A 28 12.11 -14.89 8.97
C GLU A 28 12.12 -13.44 8.45
N ALA A 29 12.91 -12.59 9.08
CA ALA A 29 12.93 -11.14 8.81
C ALA A 29 13.24 -10.80 7.34
N ASP A 30 14.10 -11.57 6.69
CA ASP A 30 14.46 -11.42 5.28
C ASP A 30 13.34 -11.82 4.30
N SER A 31 12.32 -12.52 4.80
CA SER A 31 11.17 -13.00 4.02
C SER A 31 9.90 -12.18 4.24
N VAL A 32 9.86 -11.30 5.24
CA VAL A 32 8.68 -10.50 5.62
C VAL A 32 8.11 -9.71 4.45
N TYR A 33 8.98 -9.19 3.58
CA TYR A 33 8.55 -8.43 2.41
C TYR A 33 7.57 -9.19 1.49
N ARG A 34 7.57 -10.53 1.52
CA ARG A 34 6.64 -11.37 0.73
C ARG A 34 5.22 -11.37 1.29
N TYR A 35 5.09 -11.09 2.58
CA TYR A 35 3.84 -11.18 3.33
C TYR A 35 3.13 -9.85 3.50
N LEU A 36 3.74 -8.76 3.06
CA LEU A 36 3.16 -7.43 3.17
C LEU A 36 3.22 -6.65 1.86
N SER A 37 2.32 -5.71 1.71
CA SER A 37 2.40 -4.64 0.73
C SER A 37 2.23 -3.30 1.42
N ILE A 38 2.85 -2.26 0.88
CA ILE A 38 2.87 -0.94 1.49
C ILE A 38 2.64 0.15 0.43
N ALA A 39 1.81 1.13 0.79
CA ALA A 39 1.76 2.42 0.10
C ALA A 39 2.09 3.52 1.10
N SER A 40 3.07 4.36 0.77
CA SER A 40 3.53 5.47 1.59
C SER A 40 3.90 6.65 0.70
N PRO A 41 3.76 7.90 1.18
CA PRO A 41 4.23 9.08 0.45
C PRO A 41 5.70 9.00 0.06
N TYR A 42 6.51 8.36 0.92
CA TYR A 42 7.96 8.24 0.73
C TYR A 42 8.38 7.10 -0.20
N LEU A 43 7.47 6.20 -0.57
CA LEU A 43 7.77 5.16 -1.54
C LEU A 43 7.97 5.80 -2.92
N MET A 44 9.14 5.60 -3.50
CA MET A 44 9.44 6.13 -4.83
C MET A 44 9.02 5.15 -5.92
N LEU A 45 8.39 5.67 -6.95
CA LEU A 45 8.15 4.96 -8.20
C LEU A 45 9.36 5.18 -9.12
N ILE A 46 9.63 4.24 -10.01
CA ILE A 46 10.67 4.39 -11.04
C ILE A 46 10.11 5.33 -12.12
N GLU A 47 10.55 6.59 -12.10
CA GLU A 47 9.95 7.65 -12.91
C GLU A 47 10.19 7.50 -14.41
N ASP A 48 11.23 6.77 -14.81
CA ASP A 48 11.56 6.47 -16.21
C ASP A 48 10.71 5.32 -16.80
N PHE A 49 9.87 4.68 -15.98
CA PHE A 49 8.94 3.66 -16.45
C PHE A 49 7.59 4.27 -16.83
N THR A 50 6.95 3.66 -17.81
CA THR A 50 5.52 3.87 -18.05
C THR A 50 4.71 3.21 -16.93
N LEU A 51 3.42 3.56 -16.83
CA LEU A 51 2.52 2.93 -15.86
C LEU A 51 2.50 1.39 -16.03
N GLU A 52 2.38 0.91 -17.26
CA GLU A 52 2.34 -0.53 -17.53
C GLU A 52 3.66 -1.22 -17.17
N GLU A 53 4.79 -0.63 -17.51
CA GLU A 53 6.12 -1.15 -17.15
C GLU A 53 6.32 -1.18 -15.64
N MET A 54 5.90 -0.13 -14.91
CA MET A 54 5.99 -0.08 -13.45
C MET A 54 5.16 -1.20 -12.81
N ILE A 55 3.94 -1.40 -13.27
CA ILE A 55 3.06 -2.47 -12.77
C ILE A 55 3.68 -3.84 -13.08
N GLY A 56 4.10 -4.06 -14.33
CA GLY A 56 4.74 -5.31 -14.74
C GLY A 56 6.02 -5.60 -13.95
N TYR A 57 6.83 -4.58 -13.69
CA TYR A 57 8.05 -4.70 -12.89
C TYR A 57 7.74 -5.04 -11.42
N TYR A 58 6.81 -4.32 -10.79
CA TYR A 58 6.44 -4.53 -9.39
C TYR A 58 5.94 -5.95 -9.14
N PHE A 59 5.07 -6.47 -10.01
CA PHE A 59 4.51 -7.82 -9.88
C PHE A 59 5.45 -8.96 -10.33
N ARG A 60 6.71 -8.66 -10.63
CA ARG A 60 7.80 -9.67 -10.65
C ARG A 60 8.27 -10.06 -9.25
N PHE A 61 8.07 -9.18 -8.25
CA PHE A 61 8.52 -9.36 -6.86
C PHE A 61 7.36 -9.60 -5.89
N LYS A 62 6.14 -9.35 -6.33
CA LYS A 62 4.91 -9.54 -5.58
C LYS A 62 3.91 -10.36 -6.39
N ASN A 63 3.13 -11.16 -5.70
CA ASN A 63 2.01 -11.80 -6.36
C ASN A 63 0.89 -10.78 -6.60
N LEU A 64 0.36 -10.77 -7.80
CA LEU A 64 -0.87 -10.07 -8.13
C LEU A 64 -2.05 -10.93 -7.66
N LYS A 65 -3.09 -10.33 -7.09
CA LYS A 65 -4.31 -11.04 -6.74
C LYS A 65 -4.88 -11.80 -7.95
N PRO A 66 -5.37 -13.05 -7.76
CA PRO A 66 -5.87 -13.88 -8.86
C PRO A 66 -7.03 -13.25 -9.66
N SER A 67 -7.76 -12.30 -9.06
CA SER A 67 -8.84 -11.56 -9.72
C SER A 67 -8.35 -10.56 -10.77
N PHE A 68 -7.05 -10.29 -10.83
CA PHE A 68 -6.45 -9.29 -11.72
C PHE A 68 -5.50 -9.88 -12.74
N ASN A 69 -5.38 -9.19 -13.84
CA ASN A 69 -4.21 -9.15 -14.73
C ASN A 69 -3.75 -7.70 -14.89
N ILE A 70 -2.60 -7.47 -15.51
CA ILE A 70 -2.04 -6.12 -15.66
C ILE A 70 -3.02 -5.17 -16.36
N SER A 71 -3.71 -5.64 -17.38
CA SER A 71 -4.66 -4.80 -18.11
C SER A 71 -5.87 -4.43 -17.25
N SER A 72 -6.45 -5.39 -16.53
CA SER A 72 -7.63 -5.13 -15.70
C SER A 72 -7.34 -4.18 -14.54
N ILE A 73 -6.18 -4.28 -13.88
CA ILE A 73 -5.87 -3.35 -12.79
C ILE A 73 -5.58 -1.93 -13.28
N ILE A 74 -5.02 -1.78 -14.50
CA ILE A 74 -4.87 -0.45 -15.11
C ILE A 74 -6.24 0.17 -15.37
N THR A 75 -7.17 -0.60 -15.92
CA THR A 75 -8.55 -0.13 -16.16
C THR A 75 -9.24 0.24 -14.84
N GLU A 76 -9.16 -0.60 -13.80
CA GLU A 76 -9.74 -0.31 -12.48
C GLU A 76 -9.07 0.89 -11.79
N SER A 77 -7.82 1.17 -12.11
CA SER A 77 -7.15 2.38 -11.62
C SER A 77 -7.75 3.67 -12.18
N GLY A 78 -8.48 3.60 -13.31
CA GLY A 78 -8.93 4.79 -14.06
C GLY A 78 -7.78 5.57 -14.72
N LEU A 79 -6.59 4.97 -14.82
CA LEU A 79 -5.41 5.57 -15.47
C LEU A 79 -5.15 4.98 -16.87
N GLU A 80 -6.13 4.30 -17.47
CA GLU A 80 -6.01 3.64 -18.78
C GLU A 80 -5.48 4.58 -19.86
N ALA A 81 -5.96 5.81 -19.92
CA ALA A 81 -5.51 6.82 -20.89
C ALA A 81 -4.02 7.20 -20.72
N HIS A 82 -3.42 6.85 -19.59
CA HIS A 82 -2.04 7.14 -19.24
C HIS A 82 -1.14 5.90 -19.19
N ARG A 83 -1.63 4.77 -19.70
CA ARG A 83 -0.96 3.47 -19.67
C ARG A 83 0.49 3.50 -20.13
N ASN A 84 0.73 4.17 -21.26
CA ASN A 84 2.06 4.28 -21.89
C ASN A 84 2.79 5.58 -21.57
N LYS A 85 2.27 6.36 -20.61
CA LYS A 85 2.87 7.62 -20.19
C LYS A 85 3.92 7.37 -19.11
N LEU A 86 5.04 8.07 -19.17
CA LEU A 86 6.09 7.99 -18.15
C LEU A 86 5.58 8.48 -16.79
N LEU A 87 6.00 7.82 -15.71
CA LEU A 87 5.62 8.21 -14.36
C LEU A 87 6.22 9.56 -13.95
N SER A 88 7.31 10.00 -14.57
CA SER A 88 7.86 11.36 -14.41
C SER A 88 6.85 12.45 -14.81
N GLU A 89 5.94 12.14 -15.74
CA GLU A 89 4.91 13.07 -16.22
C GLU A 89 3.60 12.99 -15.43
N PHE A 90 3.51 12.11 -14.41
CA PHE A 90 2.33 11.98 -13.58
C PHE A 90 2.23 13.09 -12.56
N SER A 91 1.02 13.58 -12.31
CA SER A 91 0.75 14.44 -11.16
C SER A 91 1.00 13.69 -9.85
N SER A 92 1.17 14.43 -8.74
CA SER A 92 1.32 13.82 -7.40
C SER A 92 0.14 12.89 -7.05
N GLY A 93 -1.08 13.26 -7.41
CA GLY A 93 -2.27 12.43 -7.22
C GLY A 93 -2.25 11.15 -8.07
N MET A 94 -1.81 11.22 -9.33
CA MET A 94 -1.66 10.03 -10.18
C MET A 94 -0.57 9.10 -9.64
N LYS A 95 0.55 9.64 -9.16
CA LYS A 95 1.62 8.86 -8.52
C LYS A 95 1.10 8.19 -7.25
N GLN A 96 0.36 8.90 -6.41
CA GLN A 96 -0.24 8.34 -5.20
C GLN A 96 -1.26 7.23 -5.53
N ARG A 97 -2.11 7.45 -6.52
CA ARG A 97 -3.06 6.44 -7.01
C ARG A 97 -2.35 5.18 -7.52
N THR A 98 -1.22 5.34 -8.22
CA THR A 98 -0.39 4.20 -8.65
C THR A 98 0.17 3.42 -7.47
N LYS A 99 0.69 4.10 -6.43
CA LYS A 99 1.19 3.42 -5.21
C LYS A 99 0.10 2.63 -4.51
N LEU A 100 -1.09 3.21 -4.35
CA LEU A 100 -2.25 2.55 -3.76
C LEU A 100 -2.70 1.34 -4.59
N LEU A 101 -2.73 1.50 -5.91
CA LEU A 101 -3.04 0.40 -6.83
C LEU A 101 -2.11 -0.80 -6.61
N LEU A 102 -0.81 -0.58 -6.62
CA LEU A 102 0.21 -1.63 -6.44
C LEU A 102 0.06 -2.33 -5.08
N ALA A 103 -0.13 -1.57 -4.01
CA ALA A 103 -0.24 -2.13 -2.67
C ALA A 103 -1.55 -2.91 -2.46
N ILE A 104 -2.69 -2.37 -2.90
CA ILE A 104 -4.00 -3.00 -2.70
C ILE A 104 -4.18 -4.23 -3.60
N ALA A 105 -3.69 -4.18 -4.84
CA ALA A 105 -3.78 -5.30 -5.79
C ALA A 105 -2.79 -6.44 -5.49
N SER A 106 -1.83 -6.24 -4.59
CA SER A 106 -0.91 -7.29 -4.14
C SER A 106 -1.66 -8.36 -3.32
N ASP A 107 -1.36 -9.62 -3.63
CA ASP A 107 -1.85 -10.78 -2.87
C ASP A 107 -0.94 -11.02 -1.64
N THR A 108 -1.20 -10.27 -0.59
CA THR A 108 -0.43 -10.31 0.66
C THR A 108 -1.37 -10.28 1.86
N PRO A 109 -1.09 -11.04 2.95
CA PRO A 109 -1.95 -11.06 4.13
C PRO A 109 -1.90 -9.76 4.94
N LEU A 110 -0.90 -8.90 4.73
CA LEU A 110 -0.75 -7.62 5.43
C LEU A 110 -0.67 -6.46 4.43
N LEU A 111 -1.50 -5.44 4.64
CA LEU A 111 -1.49 -4.18 3.90
C LEU A 111 -1.16 -3.02 4.85
N LEU A 112 -0.14 -2.26 4.51
CA LEU A 112 0.29 -1.08 5.24
C LEU A 112 0.01 0.17 4.41
N LEU A 113 -0.75 1.10 4.94
CA LEU A 113 -1.10 2.36 4.29
C LEU A 113 -0.65 3.53 5.17
N ASP A 114 0.17 4.39 4.62
CA ASP A 114 0.68 5.59 5.30
C ASP A 114 0.13 6.82 4.59
N GLU A 115 -0.76 7.55 5.25
CA GLU A 115 -1.47 8.72 4.72
C GLU A 115 -2.02 8.49 3.28
N PRO A 116 -2.89 7.47 3.09
CA PRO A 116 -3.28 7.04 1.75
C PRO A 116 -3.99 8.11 0.92
N CYS A 117 -4.67 9.08 1.55
CA CYS A 117 -5.38 10.15 0.85
C CYS A 117 -4.52 11.37 0.52
N THR A 118 -3.24 11.38 0.90
CA THR A 118 -2.34 12.50 0.58
C THR A 118 -2.27 12.74 -0.92
N ASN A 119 -2.43 14.00 -1.33
CA ASN A 119 -2.47 14.44 -2.73
C ASN A 119 -3.64 13.92 -3.58
N LEU A 120 -4.64 13.30 -2.99
CA LEU A 120 -5.85 12.89 -3.70
C LEU A 120 -6.93 13.96 -3.62
N ASP A 121 -7.60 14.20 -4.73
CA ASP A 121 -8.85 14.96 -4.76
C ASP A 121 -10.05 14.08 -4.35
N LYS A 122 -11.22 14.67 -4.19
CA LYS A 122 -12.44 13.96 -3.76
C LYS A 122 -12.79 12.74 -4.62
N GLN A 123 -12.59 12.84 -5.93
CA GLN A 123 -12.89 11.75 -6.85
C GLN A 123 -11.90 10.58 -6.65
N ASN A 124 -10.63 10.89 -6.48
CA ASN A 124 -9.59 9.89 -6.22
C ASN A 124 -9.72 9.27 -4.81
N ILE A 125 -10.18 10.02 -3.81
CA ILE A 125 -10.51 9.49 -2.47
C ILE A 125 -11.67 8.49 -2.59
N ALA A 126 -12.74 8.83 -3.30
CA ALA A 126 -13.86 7.91 -3.52
C ALA A 126 -13.42 6.61 -4.25
N TRP A 127 -12.53 6.74 -5.25
CA TRP A 127 -11.93 5.58 -5.90
C TRP A 127 -11.13 4.71 -4.90
N TYR A 128 -10.25 5.34 -4.10
CA TYR A 128 -9.46 4.65 -3.07
C TYR A 128 -10.36 3.86 -2.12
N GLN A 129 -11.40 4.50 -1.59
CA GLN A 129 -12.33 3.86 -0.66
C GLN A 129 -13.03 2.65 -1.29
N GLN A 130 -13.53 2.80 -2.51
CA GLN A 130 -14.20 1.72 -3.24
C GLN A 130 -13.21 0.59 -3.56
N PHE A 131 -12.01 0.92 -4.05
CA PHE A 131 -10.99 -0.05 -4.42
C PHE A 131 -10.49 -0.83 -3.20
N LEU A 132 -10.21 -0.14 -2.10
CA LEU A 132 -9.82 -0.77 -0.84
C LEU A 132 -10.93 -1.68 -0.31
N LYS A 133 -12.17 -1.21 -0.26
CA LYS A 133 -13.31 -2.00 0.21
C LYS A 133 -13.52 -3.27 -0.60
N THR A 134 -13.37 -3.20 -1.92
CA THR A 134 -13.62 -4.33 -2.83
C THR A 134 -12.48 -5.36 -2.76
N HIS A 135 -11.24 -4.93 -2.61
CA HIS A 135 -10.07 -5.80 -2.83
C HIS A 135 -9.24 -6.08 -1.57
N SER A 136 -9.74 -5.74 -0.38
CA SER A 136 -8.98 -5.94 0.86
C SER A 136 -9.66 -6.87 1.87
N HIS A 137 -10.53 -7.75 1.39
CA HIS A 137 -11.11 -8.80 2.22
C HIS A 137 -10.02 -9.80 2.66
N ASP A 138 -10.19 -10.38 3.82
CA ASP A 138 -9.37 -11.47 4.38
C ASP A 138 -7.88 -11.10 4.60
N ARG A 139 -7.58 -9.81 4.84
CA ARG A 139 -6.23 -9.36 5.15
C ARG A 139 -6.22 -8.37 6.32
N LEU A 140 -5.11 -8.35 7.05
CA LEU A 140 -4.87 -7.35 8.07
C LEU A 140 -4.46 -6.03 7.41
N ILE A 141 -5.08 -4.92 7.83
CA ILE A 141 -4.79 -3.59 7.30
C ILE A 141 -4.37 -2.68 8.45
N PHE A 142 -3.20 -2.07 8.34
CA PHE A 142 -2.78 -0.96 9.19
C PHE A 142 -2.77 0.33 8.39
N ILE A 143 -3.44 1.35 8.93
CA ILE A 143 -3.46 2.69 8.34
C ILE A 143 -2.87 3.66 9.35
N CYS A 144 -1.79 4.36 8.98
CA CYS A 144 -1.35 5.55 9.68
C CYS A 144 -2.00 6.76 9.02
N SER A 145 -2.67 7.58 9.83
CA SER A 145 -3.39 8.76 9.37
C SER A 145 -3.26 9.88 10.39
N ASN A 146 -3.30 11.10 9.93
CA ASN A 146 -3.42 12.30 10.76
C ASN A 146 -4.89 12.64 11.04
N HIS A 147 -5.69 11.64 11.44
CA HIS A 147 -7.12 11.77 11.78
C HIS A 147 -8.02 12.21 10.62
N ILE A 148 -7.73 11.74 9.41
CA ILE A 148 -8.56 11.96 8.23
C ILE A 148 -9.61 10.84 8.14
N ASP A 149 -10.88 11.15 8.36
CA ASP A 149 -11.98 10.18 8.36
C ASP A 149 -12.05 9.37 7.05
N ASP A 150 -11.76 10.01 5.93
CA ASP A 150 -11.75 9.36 4.62
C ASP A 150 -10.72 8.23 4.50
N GLU A 151 -9.66 8.24 5.30
CA GLU A 151 -8.64 7.18 5.32
C GLU A 151 -9.05 6.00 6.19
N LEU A 152 -9.86 6.23 7.20
CA LEU A 152 -10.08 5.35 8.36
C LEU A 152 -11.42 4.58 8.29
N PHE A 153 -12.16 4.72 7.23
CA PHE A 153 -13.54 4.23 7.07
C PHE A 153 -13.72 2.70 7.24
N LEU A 154 -12.64 1.91 7.12
CA LEU A 154 -12.65 0.45 7.37
C LEU A 154 -12.03 0.08 8.73
N CYS A 155 -11.49 1.05 9.48
CA CYS A 155 -10.82 0.77 10.74
C CYS A 155 -11.83 0.43 11.83
N ASN A 156 -11.61 -0.69 12.50
CA ASN A 156 -12.43 -1.16 13.63
C ASN A 156 -11.66 -1.14 14.97
N LYS A 157 -10.38 -0.82 14.94
CA LYS A 157 -9.52 -0.68 16.12
C LYS A 157 -8.57 0.51 15.93
N TRP A 158 -8.25 1.15 17.03
CA TRP A 158 -7.42 2.36 17.07
C TRP A 158 -6.27 2.14 18.05
N LEU A 159 -5.12 2.68 17.69
CA LEU A 159 -3.92 2.72 18.52
C LEU A 159 -3.37 4.14 18.46
N SER A 160 -3.25 4.80 19.63
CA SER A 160 -2.49 6.04 19.73
C SER A 160 -1.04 5.71 20.07
N VAL A 161 -0.10 6.15 19.23
CA VAL A 161 1.33 6.01 19.54
C VAL A 161 1.71 6.85 20.76
N GLU A 162 0.94 7.89 21.08
CA GLU A 162 1.16 8.75 22.26
C GLU A 162 0.94 8.03 23.57
N ASP A 163 0.06 7.02 23.60
CA ASP A 163 -0.21 6.20 24.79
C ASP A 163 1.00 5.35 25.22
N PHE A 164 2.02 5.25 24.37
CA PHE A 164 3.25 4.47 24.60
C PHE A 164 4.52 5.33 24.69
N LYS A 165 4.39 6.64 24.80
CA LYS A 165 5.52 7.52 25.12
C LYS A 165 5.81 7.42 26.61
N PHE A 166 7.02 6.99 26.95
CA PHE A 166 7.58 6.98 28.30
C PHE A 166 8.39 8.24 28.55
#